data_de04686517f87bcfbc0ea382a619d304
#
_entry.id   de04686517f87bcfbc0ea382a619d304
#
_cell.length_a   1.000
_cell.length_b   1.000
_cell.length_c   1.000
_cell.angle_alpha   90.00
_cell.angle_beta   90.00
_cell.angle_gamma   90.00
#
_symmetry.space_group_name_H-M   'P 1'
#
loop_
_entity.id
_entity.type
_entity.pdbx_description
1 polymer ?
#
loop_
_entity_poly.entity_id
_entity_poly.type
_entity_poly.pdbx_seq_one_letter_code
_entity_poly.pdbx_strand_id
1 'polypeptide(L)'
;MNGIITSRYGERDPSEIVSANHKGIDIGASTGTEIVSVCDGKVISVSSTGDFGKHIKIKHGDAIFIYAHCSKLFVNEGDEIKIGQKIAEVGSTGRATGPHLHFEIRRGERAIDPELIINFE
;
A
#
# COMPACT_ATOMS: atom_id res chain seq x y z
N MET A 1 -6.88 7.59 -5.49
CA MET A 1 -6.14 6.84 -6.51
C MET A 1 -7.12 6.12 -7.43
N ASN A 2 -6.84 6.14 -8.73
CA ASN A 2 -7.64 5.45 -9.72
C ASN A 2 -6.95 4.15 -10.14
N GLY A 3 -7.66 3.04 -10.06
CA GLY A 3 -7.10 1.75 -10.44
C GLY A 3 -8.14 0.65 -10.26
N ILE A 4 -7.72 -0.56 -10.62
CA ILE A 4 -8.57 -1.75 -10.56
C ILE A 4 -8.00 -2.69 -9.50
N ILE A 5 -8.85 -3.16 -8.58
CA ILE A 5 -8.42 -4.17 -7.61
C ILE A 5 -8.09 -5.45 -8.36
N THR A 6 -6.82 -5.86 -8.32
CA THR A 6 -6.35 -7.05 -9.02
C THR A 6 -6.21 -8.26 -8.10
N SER A 7 -6.11 -8.03 -6.79
CA SER A 7 -6.03 -9.10 -5.80
C SER A 7 -6.58 -8.59 -4.47
N ARG A 8 -7.50 -9.34 -3.87
CA ARG A 8 -8.18 -8.96 -2.65
C ARG A 8 -7.53 -9.60 -1.43
N TYR A 9 -7.85 -9.05 -0.26
CA TYR A 9 -7.37 -9.60 1.01
C TYR A 9 -7.81 -11.05 1.18
N GLY A 10 -6.88 -11.90 1.61
CA GLY A 10 -7.14 -13.31 1.87
C GLY A 10 -7.27 -14.17 0.62
N GLU A 11 -7.28 -13.59 -0.58
CA GLU A 11 -7.32 -14.35 -1.82
C GLU A 11 -6.05 -15.15 -2.02
N ARG A 12 -6.23 -16.34 -2.59
CA ARG A 12 -5.15 -17.18 -3.02
C ARG A 12 -5.22 -17.30 -4.54
N ASP A 13 -4.22 -16.78 -5.22
CA ASP A 13 -4.06 -16.96 -6.65
C ASP A 13 -3.07 -18.09 -6.89
N PRO A 14 -3.49 -19.22 -7.50
CA PRO A 14 -2.57 -20.34 -7.72
C PRO A 14 -1.43 -20.02 -8.67
N SER A 15 -1.53 -18.94 -9.45
CA SER A 15 -0.43 -18.47 -10.30
C SER A 15 0.58 -17.63 -9.53
N GLU A 16 0.25 -17.17 -8.34
CA GLU A 16 1.13 -16.36 -7.52
C GLU A 16 2.17 -17.21 -6.81
N ILE A 17 3.41 -16.77 -6.86
CA ILE A 17 4.53 -17.48 -6.24
C ILE A 17 4.88 -16.95 -4.86
N VAL A 18 4.16 -15.94 -4.37
CA VAL A 18 4.62 -15.16 -3.24
C VAL A 18 3.95 -15.50 -1.92
N SER A 19 2.67 -15.79 -1.88
CA SER A 19 1.98 -15.96 -0.60
C SER A 19 0.77 -16.84 -0.74
N ALA A 20 0.55 -17.67 0.26
CA ALA A 20 -0.65 -18.50 0.33
C ALA A 20 -1.89 -17.67 0.71
N ASN A 21 -1.69 -16.62 1.52
CA ASN A 21 -2.75 -15.72 1.97
C ASN A 21 -2.34 -14.29 1.69
N HIS A 22 -3.17 -13.56 0.95
CA HIS A 22 -2.90 -12.17 0.64
C HIS A 22 -3.30 -11.28 1.83
N LYS A 23 -2.34 -10.54 2.40
CA LYS A 23 -2.53 -9.74 3.61
C LYS A 23 -3.01 -8.32 3.35
N GLY A 24 -3.28 -7.98 2.10
CA GLY A 24 -3.76 -6.67 1.70
C GLY A 24 -4.53 -6.78 0.41
N ILE A 25 -4.62 -5.68 -0.31
CA ILE A 25 -5.20 -5.68 -1.67
C ILE A 25 -4.17 -5.12 -2.65
N ASP A 26 -4.26 -5.57 -3.90
CA ASP A 26 -3.48 -5.01 -4.99
C ASP A 26 -4.40 -4.22 -5.91
N ILE A 27 -3.96 -3.02 -6.25
CA ILE A 27 -4.71 -2.12 -7.14
C ILE A 27 -3.85 -1.88 -8.37
N GLY A 28 -4.27 -2.44 -9.50
CA GLY A 28 -3.59 -2.27 -10.77
C GLY A 28 -3.73 -0.83 -11.27
N ALA A 29 -2.61 -0.21 -11.64
CA ALA A 29 -2.57 1.14 -12.19
C ALA A 29 -1.24 1.32 -12.92
N SER A 30 -1.20 2.27 -13.84
CA SER A 30 0.04 2.57 -14.57
C SER A 30 1.11 3.14 -13.66
N THR A 31 2.37 2.85 -13.96
CA THR A 31 3.51 3.48 -13.28
C THR A 31 3.38 5.00 -13.36
N GLY A 32 3.57 5.67 -12.23
CA GLY A 32 3.42 7.11 -12.11
C GLY A 32 2.04 7.57 -11.68
N THR A 33 1.06 6.67 -11.56
CA THR A 33 -0.26 7.02 -11.04
C THR A 33 -0.11 7.53 -9.61
N GLU A 34 -0.74 8.66 -9.33
CA GLU A 34 -0.66 9.32 -8.03
C GLU A 34 -1.32 8.49 -6.94
N ILE A 35 -0.61 8.31 -5.83
CA ILE A 35 -1.12 7.68 -4.62
C ILE A 35 -1.34 8.76 -3.57
N VAL A 36 -2.56 8.86 -3.06
CA VAL A 36 -2.91 9.78 -1.99
C VAL A 36 -3.19 9.03 -0.72
N SER A 37 -2.94 9.67 0.42
CA SER A 37 -3.22 9.05 1.72
C SER A 37 -4.72 8.91 1.94
N VAL A 38 -5.13 7.75 2.45
CA VAL A 38 -6.53 7.46 2.77
C VAL A 38 -6.92 7.92 4.18
N CYS A 39 -5.95 8.43 4.94
CA CYS A 39 -6.19 8.89 6.30
C CYS A 39 -5.23 10.01 6.69
N ASP A 40 -5.57 10.72 7.76
CA ASP A 40 -4.62 11.57 8.46
C ASP A 40 -3.70 10.66 9.28
N GLY A 41 -2.44 11.05 9.44
CA GLY A 41 -1.53 10.26 10.24
C GLY A 41 -0.11 10.77 10.20
N LYS A 42 0.81 9.95 10.68
CA LYS A 42 2.23 10.26 10.73
C LYS A 42 3.02 9.17 10.02
N VAL A 43 3.96 9.58 9.19
CA VAL A 43 4.86 8.64 8.51
C VAL A 43 5.82 8.05 9.56
N ILE A 44 5.72 6.74 9.78
CA ILE A 44 6.59 6.05 10.75
C ILE A 44 7.72 5.30 10.07
N SER A 45 7.64 5.07 8.76
CA SER A 45 8.70 4.39 8.01
C SER A 45 8.64 4.76 6.55
N VAL A 46 9.80 4.98 5.96
CA VAL A 46 10.01 5.13 4.51
C VAL A 46 11.21 4.24 4.17
N SER A 47 11.04 3.32 3.24
CA SER A 47 12.09 2.38 2.91
C SER A 47 12.03 2.01 1.42
N SER A 48 13.16 1.52 0.89
CA SER A 48 13.27 1.08 -0.50
C SER A 48 13.78 -0.36 -0.60
N THR A 49 13.64 -1.14 0.45
CA THR A 49 14.19 -2.49 0.54
C THR A 49 13.13 -3.54 0.81
N GLY A 50 13.50 -4.81 0.62
CA GLY A 50 12.63 -5.94 0.89
C GLY A 50 11.60 -6.19 -0.20
N ASP A 51 10.66 -7.07 0.08
CA ASP A 51 9.63 -7.49 -0.87
C ASP A 51 8.68 -6.34 -1.25
N PHE A 52 8.49 -5.37 -0.36
CA PHE A 52 7.65 -4.20 -0.64
C PHE A 52 8.30 -3.20 -1.58
N GLY A 53 9.63 -3.27 -1.79
CA GLY A 53 10.37 -2.27 -2.56
C GLY A 53 10.24 -0.90 -1.91
N LYS A 54 9.99 0.13 -2.71
CA LYS A 54 9.74 1.48 -2.17
C LYS A 54 8.37 1.50 -1.50
N HIS A 55 8.34 1.76 -0.21
CA HIS A 55 7.10 1.73 0.54
C HIS A 55 7.07 2.74 1.68
N ILE A 56 5.86 3.07 2.11
CA ILE A 56 5.56 4.02 3.17
C ILE A 56 4.65 3.34 4.18
N LYS A 57 4.92 3.57 5.47
CA LYS A 57 4.02 3.18 6.55
C LYS A 57 3.53 4.42 7.27
N ILE A 58 2.21 4.59 7.33
CA ILE A 58 1.57 5.74 7.99
C ILE A 58 0.74 5.21 9.17
N LYS A 59 0.98 5.78 10.35
CA LYS A 59 0.25 5.42 11.56
C LYS A 59 -0.90 6.39 11.78
N HIS A 60 -2.09 5.83 11.97
CA HIS A 60 -3.30 6.56 12.35
C HIS A 60 -3.91 5.84 13.56
N GLY A 61 -3.82 6.45 14.75
CA GLY A 61 -4.23 5.78 15.98
C GLY A 61 -3.40 4.51 16.22
N ASP A 62 -4.06 3.38 16.37
CA ASP A 62 -3.41 2.08 16.53
C ASP A 62 -3.28 1.30 15.21
N ALA A 63 -3.70 1.88 14.09
CA ALA A 63 -3.62 1.25 12.78
C ALA A 63 -2.40 1.76 12.01
N ILE A 64 -1.81 0.88 11.21
CA ILE A 64 -0.70 1.19 10.31
C ILE A 64 -1.14 0.90 8.89
N PHE A 65 -1.02 1.91 8.02
CA PHE A 65 -1.37 1.83 6.61
C PHE A 65 -0.09 1.71 5.80
N ILE A 66 0.02 0.67 4.96
CA ILE A 66 1.23 0.37 4.19
C ILE A 66 0.92 0.53 2.70
N TYR A 67 1.75 1.34 2.03
CA TYR A 67 1.68 1.59 0.58
C TYR A 67 2.98 1.09 -0.03
N ALA A 68 2.91 0.03 -0.84
CA ALA A 68 4.10 -0.69 -1.32
C ALA A 68 4.21 -0.71 -2.85
N HIS A 69 5.38 -1.07 -3.32
CA HIS A 69 5.77 -1.17 -4.74
C HIS A 69 5.75 0.15 -5.48
N CYS A 70 5.97 1.26 -4.77
CA CYS A 70 5.96 2.59 -5.35
C CYS A 70 7.17 2.82 -6.27
N SER A 71 7.02 3.71 -7.25
CA SER A 71 8.13 4.18 -8.08
C SER A 71 8.80 5.41 -7.48
N LYS A 72 8.02 6.28 -6.82
CA LYS A 72 8.51 7.50 -6.18
C LYS A 72 7.81 7.70 -4.85
N LEU A 73 8.56 8.23 -3.88
CA LEU A 73 8.09 8.58 -2.55
C LEU A 73 8.29 10.07 -2.33
N PHE A 74 7.26 10.76 -1.84
CA PHE A 74 7.26 12.23 -1.69
C PHE A 74 7.22 12.70 -0.25
N VAL A 75 7.33 11.78 0.70
CA VAL A 75 7.28 12.08 2.13
C VAL A 75 8.46 11.45 2.84
N ASN A 76 8.75 11.94 4.03
CA ASN A 76 9.85 11.45 4.87
C ASN A 76 9.30 10.94 6.21
N GLU A 77 10.08 10.07 6.85
CA GLU A 77 9.76 9.60 8.20
C GLU A 77 9.61 10.80 9.14
N GLY A 78 8.54 10.79 9.91
CA GLY A 78 8.19 11.87 10.83
C GLY A 78 7.21 12.91 10.28
N ASP A 79 6.94 12.89 8.96
CA ASP A 79 6.02 13.85 8.36
C ASP A 79 4.59 13.63 8.84
N GLU A 80 3.88 14.73 9.06
CA GLU A 80 2.44 14.73 9.31
C GLU A 80 1.70 14.68 7.97
N ILE A 81 0.75 13.77 7.82
CA ILE A 81 0.03 13.54 6.58
C ILE A 81 -1.45 13.83 6.78
N LYS A 82 -2.06 14.46 5.79
CA LYS A 82 -3.51 14.70 5.74
C LYS A 82 -4.15 13.77 4.72
N ILE A 83 -5.39 13.36 4.98
CA ILE A 83 -6.18 12.59 4.02
C ILE A 83 -6.22 13.33 2.67
N GLY A 84 -6.01 12.58 1.57
CA GLY A 84 -5.98 13.16 0.23
C GLY A 84 -4.64 13.74 -0.21
N GLN A 85 -3.67 13.84 0.69
CA GLN A 85 -2.33 14.35 0.35
C GLN A 85 -1.59 13.33 -0.52
N LYS A 86 -0.95 13.81 -1.60
CA LYS A 86 -0.10 12.96 -2.44
C LYS A 86 1.12 12.51 -1.65
N ILE A 87 1.35 11.20 -1.62
CA ILE A 87 2.45 10.61 -0.86
C ILE A 87 3.43 9.83 -1.72
N ALA A 88 2.98 9.30 -2.86
CA ALA A 88 3.80 8.44 -3.70
C ALA A 88 3.23 8.33 -5.11
N GLU A 89 3.93 7.57 -5.95
CA GLU A 89 3.45 7.17 -7.29
C GLU A 89 3.58 5.66 -7.45
N VAL A 90 2.64 5.06 -8.16
CA VAL A 90 2.61 3.63 -8.43
C VAL A 90 3.86 3.21 -9.20
N GLY A 91 4.36 2.04 -8.88
CA GLY A 91 5.47 1.42 -9.59
C GLY A 91 5.38 -0.10 -9.53
N SER A 92 6.53 -0.74 -9.74
CA SER A 92 6.67 -2.19 -9.63
C SER A 92 7.97 -2.57 -8.94
N THR A 93 8.39 -1.76 -7.98
CA THR A 93 9.60 -2.01 -7.18
C THR A 93 9.37 -3.14 -6.18
N GLY A 94 10.45 -3.76 -5.72
CA GLY A 94 10.35 -4.91 -4.83
C GLY A 94 9.87 -6.14 -5.58
N ARG A 95 9.08 -6.95 -4.88
CA ARG A 95 8.61 -8.24 -5.39
C ARG A 95 7.27 -8.10 -6.13
N ALA A 96 7.24 -7.27 -7.16
CA ALA A 96 6.05 -7.02 -7.95
C ALA A 96 6.23 -7.57 -9.37
N THR A 97 5.16 -8.11 -9.95
CA THR A 97 5.16 -8.66 -11.30
C THR A 97 4.68 -7.66 -12.35
N GLY A 98 4.27 -6.48 -11.93
CA GLY A 98 3.83 -5.39 -12.81
C GLY A 98 3.38 -4.21 -11.98
N PRO A 99 3.06 -3.07 -12.63
CA PRO A 99 2.69 -1.86 -11.89
C PRO A 99 1.39 -2.03 -11.12
N HIS A 100 1.48 -1.87 -9.80
CA HIS A 100 0.32 -1.87 -8.93
C HIS A 100 0.68 -1.28 -7.57
N LEU A 101 -0.33 -0.87 -6.83
CA LEU A 101 -0.18 -0.54 -5.42
C LEU A 101 -0.59 -1.76 -4.60
N HIS A 102 0.31 -2.21 -3.74
CA HIS A 102 -0.04 -3.18 -2.70
C HIS A 102 -0.34 -2.39 -1.44
N PHE A 103 -1.55 -2.52 -0.93
CA PHE A 103 -2.03 -1.75 0.20
C PHE A 103 -2.45 -2.67 1.35
N GLU A 104 -1.89 -2.42 2.54
CA GLU A 104 -2.23 -3.17 3.73
C GLU A 104 -2.65 -2.23 4.85
N ILE A 105 -3.55 -2.73 5.70
CA ILE A 105 -3.86 -2.10 6.98
C ILE A 105 -3.55 -3.11 8.07
N ARG A 106 -2.78 -2.69 9.06
CA ARG A 106 -2.43 -3.54 10.20
C ARG A 106 -2.80 -2.86 11.51
N ARG A 107 -3.27 -3.67 12.46
CA ARG A 107 -3.47 -3.23 13.84
C ARG A 107 -2.68 -4.17 14.74
N GLY A 108 -1.60 -3.67 15.34
CA GLY A 108 -0.61 -4.51 15.99
C GLY A 108 0.04 -5.43 14.96
N GLU A 109 0.05 -6.74 15.20
CA GLU A 109 0.57 -7.74 14.28
C GLU A 109 -0.49 -8.30 13.32
N ARG A 110 -1.71 -7.80 13.41
CA ARG A 110 -2.84 -8.28 12.64
C ARG A 110 -3.02 -7.51 11.34
N ALA A 111 -3.09 -8.23 10.22
CA ALA A 111 -3.56 -7.65 8.97
C ALA A 111 -5.09 -7.55 9.01
N ILE A 112 -5.61 -6.46 8.48
CA ILE A 112 -7.04 -6.17 8.42
C ILE A 112 -7.44 -6.05 6.96
N ASP A 113 -8.61 -6.61 6.59
CA ASP A 113 -9.12 -6.47 5.23
C ASP A 113 -9.41 -4.98 4.96
N PRO A 114 -8.66 -4.34 4.03
CA PRO A 114 -8.85 -2.92 3.74
C PRO A 114 -10.26 -2.59 3.24
N GLU A 115 -10.91 -3.50 2.56
CA GLU A 115 -12.24 -3.27 2.01
C GLU A 115 -13.33 -3.17 3.08
N LEU A 116 -13.06 -3.63 4.31
CA LEU A 116 -14.00 -3.47 5.43
C LEU A 116 -14.00 -2.05 5.99
N ILE A 117 -12.97 -1.26 5.69
CA ILE A 117 -12.78 0.08 6.26
C ILE A 117 -12.88 1.15 5.19
N ILE A 118 -12.38 0.87 3.99
CA ILE A 118 -12.21 1.84 2.91
C ILE A 118 -13.00 1.40 1.69
N ASN A 119 -13.73 2.34 1.11
CA ASN A 119 -14.42 2.12 -0.15
C ASN A 119 -13.46 2.47 -1.30
N PHE A 120 -13.12 1.47 -2.13
CA PHE A 120 -12.23 1.62 -3.29
C PHE A 120 -12.96 1.82 -4.61
N GLU A 121 -14.28 1.85 -4.59
CA GLU A 121 -15.09 2.03 -5.80
C GLU A 121 -15.30 3.51 -6.14
#